data_4e41db460dcb10e4b91ffe851f83996b
#
_entry.id   4e41db460dcb10e4b91ffe851f83996b
#
_cell.length_a   1.000
_cell.length_b   1.000
_cell.length_c   1.000
_cell.angle_alpha   90.00
_cell.angle_beta   90.00
_cell.angle_gamma   90.00
#
_symmetry.space_group_name_H-M   'P 1'
#
loop_
_entity.id
_entity.type
_entity.pdbx_description
1 polymer ?
#
loop_
_entity_poly.entity_id
_entity_poly.type
_entity_poly.pdbx_seq_one_letter_code
_entity_poly.pdbx_strand_id
1 'polypeptide(L)'
;KDRLIVLTRNGLTTTLAPNGSHLSYIWPSVSPDGTKLCYYVCGNGCWVSNIDGSNKQYIAHACRAAQWYDNNTIVAMADEDDGHFTTTSRIVAYTLDGKMQVLTNDSMIAIEPYAANGAVVFSTLDGEVYMLNVK
;
A
#
# COMPACT_ATOMS: atom_id res chain seq x y z
N LYS A 1 17.87 6.10 -9.57
CA LYS A 1 18.35 4.72 -9.62
C LYS A 1 17.20 3.75 -9.40
N ASP A 2 17.10 2.77 -10.27
CA ASP A 2 16.00 1.81 -10.27
C ASP A 2 16.04 0.95 -8.99
N ARG A 3 14.86 0.69 -8.43
CA ARG A 3 14.70 -0.17 -7.25
C ARG A 3 13.75 -1.31 -7.61
N LEU A 4 14.25 -2.52 -7.57
CA LEU A 4 13.47 -3.70 -7.89
C LEU A 4 12.98 -4.38 -6.60
N ILE A 5 11.95 -5.21 -6.75
CA ILE A 5 11.40 -5.98 -5.63
C ILE A 5 12.23 -7.25 -5.50
N VAL A 6 12.69 -7.53 -4.29
CA VAL A 6 13.40 -8.78 -3.99
C VAL A 6 12.49 -9.64 -3.12
N LEU A 7 12.15 -10.82 -3.63
CA LEU A 7 11.33 -11.80 -2.94
C LEU A 7 12.19 -13.00 -2.55
N THR A 8 12.20 -13.33 -1.27
CA THR A 8 12.85 -14.55 -0.77
C THR A 8 11.81 -15.50 -0.20
N ARG A 9 11.77 -16.71 -0.72
CA ARG A 9 10.83 -17.74 -0.29
C ARG A 9 11.52 -19.11 -0.30
N ASN A 10 11.42 -19.82 0.82
CA ASN A 10 12.04 -21.15 0.98
C ASN A 10 13.55 -21.17 0.62
N GLY A 11 14.27 -20.11 0.99
CA GLY A 11 15.70 -19.99 0.69
C GLY A 11 16.03 -19.57 -0.74
N LEU A 12 15.03 -19.43 -1.61
CA LEU A 12 15.20 -18.95 -2.99
C LEU A 12 14.92 -17.47 -3.08
N THR A 13 15.78 -16.73 -3.73
CA THR A 13 15.63 -15.29 -3.93
C THR A 13 15.35 -15.00 -5.39
N THR A 14 14.29 -14.23 -5.64
CA THR A 14 13.88 -13.81 -6.97
C THR A 14 13.78 -12.28 -7.00
N THR A 15 14.27 -11.67 -8.07
CA THR A 15 14.11 -10.23 -8.31
C THR A 15 12.96 -10.01 -9.28
N LEU A 16 12.01 -9.17 -8.88
CA LEU A 16 10.79 -8.90 -9.65
C LEU A 16 10.74 -7.45 -10.10
N ALA A 17 10.33 -7.24 -11.34
CA ALA A 17 10.05 -5.94 -11.93
C ALA A 17 8.74 -6.02 -12.73
N PRO A 18 7.59 -6.14 -12.06
CA PRO A 18 6.32 -6.48 -12.73
C PRO A 18 5.92 -5.50 -13.82
N ASN A 19 6.26 -4.23 -13.66
CA ASN A 19 5.92 -3.16 -14.61
C ASN A 19 7.10 -2.71 -15.48
N GLY A 20 8.27 -3.33 -15.32
CA GLY A 20 9.47 -3.01 -16.08
C GLY A 20 10.69 -2.73 -15.22
N SER A 21 11.87 -3.06 -15.73
CA SER A 21 13.13 -3.01 -14.97
C SER A 21 13.69 -1.59 -14.78
N HIS A 22 13.17 -0.61 -15.51
CA HIS A 22 13.64 0.78 -15.43
C HIS A 22 12.80 1.63 -14.47
N LEU A 23 11.92 1.01 -13.69
CA LEU A 23 11.07 1.68 -12.72
C LEU A 23 11.59 1.48 -11.30
N SER A 24 11.18 2.34 -10.40
CA SER A 24 11.49 2.21 -8.98
C SER A 24 10.24 1.75 -8.23
N TYR A 25 10.39 0.69 -7.46
CA TYR A 25 9.33 0.09 -6.65
C TYR A 25 9.60 0.34 -5.18
N ILE A 26 8.56 0.70 -4.43
CA ILE A 26 8.63 0.88 -2.98
C ILE A 26 7.39 0.26 -2.34
N TRP A 27 7.46 0.07 -1.02
CA TRP A 27 6.39 -0.50 -0.19
C TRP A 27 5.86 -1.84 -0.69
N PRO A 28 6.72 -2.83 -0.98
CA PRO A 28 6.23 -4.16 -1.33
C PRO A 28 5.59 -4.83 -0.11
N SER A 29 4.49 -5.54 -0.33
CA SER A 29 3.77 -6.24 0.73
C SER A 29 3.12 -7.50 0.16
N VAL A 30 3.34 -8.62 0.84
CA VAL A 30 2.77 -9.92 0.46
C VAL A 30 1.43 -10.10 1.15
N SER A 31 0.42 -10.61 0.43
CA SER A 31 -0.89 -10.90 1.00
C SER A 31 -0.80 -11.98 2.08
N PRO A 32 -1.76 -12.01 3.04
CA PRO A 32 -1.71 -12.99 4.13
C PRO A 32 -1.62 -14.45 3.66
N ASP A 33 -2.26 -14.80 2.55
CA ASP A 33 -2.20 -16.16 1.97
C ASP A 33 -0.94 -16.43 1.14
N GLY A 34 -0.06 -15.43 0.95
CA GLY A 34 1.19 -15.57 0.22
C GLY A 34 1.05 -15.65 -1.31
N THR A 35 -0.12 -15.37 -1.87
CA THR A 35 -0.38 -15.55 -3.31
C THR A 35 -0.25 -14.27 -4.12
N LYS A 36 -0.31 -13.10 -3.47
CA LYS A 36 -0.31 -11.81 -4.15
C LYS A 36 0.72 -10.86 -3.56
N LEU A 37 1.12 -9.91 -4.38
CA LEU A 37 2.09 -8.87 -4.05
C LEU A 37 1.46 -7.52 -4.33
N CYS A 38 1.48 -6.63 -3.33
CA CYS A 38 1.15 -5.22 -3.50
C CYS A 38 2.45 -4.41 -3.53
N TYR A 39 2.52 -3.40 -4.37
CA TYR A 39 3.71 -2.56 -4.50
C TYR A 39 3.33 -1.20 -5.07
N TYR A 40 4.16 -0.20 -4.81
CA TYR A 40 4.00 1.15 -5.36
C TYR A 40 5.06 1.40 -6.42
N VAL A 41 4.63 1.86 -7.59
CA VAL A 41 5.52 2.31 -8.67
C VAL A 41 5.69 3.82 -8.53
N CYS A 42 6.90 4.27 -8.30
CA CYS A 42 7.19 5.69 -8.09
C CYS A 42 6.71 6.54 -9.27
N GLY A 43 5.91 7.56 -8.96
CA GLY A 43 5.31 8.46 -9.95
C GLY A 43 4.08 7.91 -10.65
N ASN A 44 3.64 6.70 -10.34
CA ASN A 44 2.51 6.08 -11.04
C ASN A 44 1.37 5.69 -10.09
N GLY A 45 1.69 4.99 -8.99
CA GLY A 45 0.67 4.54 -8.05
C GLY A 45 0.87 3.10 -7.62
N CYS A 46 -0.12 2.53 -6.93
CA CYS A 46 0.01 1.17 -6.45
C CYS A 46 -0.68 0.13 -7.35
N TRP A 47 -0.10 -1.05 -7.33
CA TRP A 47 -0.45 -2.19 -8.14
C TRP A 47 -0.50 -3.45 -7.29
N VAL A 48 -1.26 -4.41 -7.74
CA VAL A 48 -1.27 -5.77 -7.19
C VAL A 48 -0.97 -6.75 -8.32
N SER A 49 -0.15 -7.75 -8.04
CA SER A 49 0.13 -8.83 -8.98
C SER A 49 0.05 -10.17 -8.26
N ASN A 50 0.13 -11.26 -9.02
CA ASN A 50 0.46 -12.55 -8.44
C ASN A 50 1.86 -12.48 -7.83
N ILE A 51 2.19 -13.42 -6.94
CA ILE A 51 3.47 -13.42 -6.22
C ILE A 51 4.68 -13.54 -7.17
N ASP A 52 4.49 -14.04 -8.37
CA ASP A 52 5.53 -14.12 -9.41
C ASP A 52 5.63 -12.87 -10.30
N GLY A 53 4.83 -11.84 -10.03
CA GLY A 53 4.79 -10.61 -10.81
C GLY A 53 3.83 -10.64 -12.00
N SER A 54 3.16 -11.75 -12.27
CA SER A 54 2.19 -11.88 -13.36
C SER A 54 0.84 -11.30 -12.97
N ASN A 55 -0.05 -11.11 -13.96
CA ASN A 55 -1.42 -10.64 -13.76
C ASN A 55 -1.50 -9.35 -12.94
N LYS A 56 -0.74 -8.35 -13.31
CA LYS A 56 -0.72 -7.08 -12.60
C LYS A 56 -2.01 -6.28 -12.81
N GLN A 57 -2.49 -5.69 -11.74
CA GLN A 57 -3.68 -4.87 -11.68
C GLN A 57 -3.36 -3.51 -11.07
N TYR A 58 -3.70 -2.44 -11.74
CA TYR A 58 -3.58 -1.09 -11.18
C TYR A 58 -4.66 -0.87 -10.13
N ILE A 59 -4.30 -0.34 -8.97
CA ILE A 59 -5.24 -0.08 -7.89
C ILE A 59 -5.62 1.41 -7.85
N ALA A 60 -4.66 2.28 -7.61
CA ALA A 60 -4.92 3.71 -7.50
C ALA A 60 -3.61 4.51 -7.50
N HIS A 61 -3.71 5.79 -7.88
CA HIS A 61 -2.60 6.72 -7.76
C HIS A 61 -2.37 7.13 -6.28
N ALA A 62 -3.44 7.51 -5.59
CA ALA A 62 -3.41 7.93 -4.18
C ALA A 62 -3.44 6.70 -3.25
N CYS A 63 -2.36 5.95 -3.22
CA CYS A 63 -2.30 4.65 -2.54
C CYS A 63 -0.86 4.39 -2.05
N ARG A 64 -0.40 5.21 -1.11
CA ARG A 64 0.97 5.16 -0.60
C ARG A 64 1.04 4.36 0.70
N ALA A 65 2.19 3.75 0.98
CA ALA A 65 2.44 2.94 2.17
C ALA A 65 1.38 1.84 2.36
N ALA A 66 0.99 1.17 1.28
CA ALA A 66 -0.10 0.20 1.27
C ALA A 66 0.25 -1.06 2.06
N GLN A 67 -0.74 -1.57 2.79
CA GLN A 67 -0.67 -2.78 3.60
C GLN A 67 -1.87 -3.67 3.28
N TRP A 68 -1.68 -4.98 3.28
CA TRP A 68 -2.80 -5.91 3.18
C TRP A 68 -3.61 -5.93 4.47
N TYR A 69 -4.91 -5.67 4.36
CA TYR A 69 -5.86 -5.86 5.47
C TYR A 69 -6.31 -7.33 5.53
N ASP A 70 -6.65 -7.88 4.37
CA ASP A 70 -6.95 -9.30 4.13
C ASP A 70 -6.52 -9.67 2.71
N ASN A 71 -6.88 -10.86 2.21
CA ASN A 71 -6.46 -11.30 0.87
C ASN A 71 -7.10 -10.53 -0.29
N ASN A 72 -8.10 -9.68 -0.02
CA ASN A 72 -8.86 -8.96 -1.03
C ASN A 72 -8.87 -7.44 -0.84
N THR A 73 -8.26 -6.95 0.24
CA THR A 73 -8.35 -5.54 0.63
C THR A 73 -6.99 -5.03 1.07
N ILE A 74 -6.60 -3.88 0.56
CA ILE A 74 -5.42 -3.14 1.01
C ILE A 74 -5.84 -1.83 1.66
N VAL A 75 -5.10 -1.41 2.68
CA VAL A 75 -5.22 -0.08 3.27
C VAL A 75 -3.99 0.73 2.93
N ALA A 76 -4.18 2.02 2.71
CA ALA A 76 -3.12 2.90 2.26
C ALA A 76 -3.37 4.32 2.75
N MET A 77 -2.39 5.19 2.57
CA MET A 77 -2.61 6.62 2.76
C MET A 77 -2.78 7.31 1.42
N ALA A 78 -3.78 8.20 1.36
CA ALA A 78 -4.03 9.11 0.26
C ALA A 78 -3.64 10.51 0.75
N ASP A 79 -2.41 10.90 0.49
CA ASP A 79 -1.83 12.14 0.96
C ASP A 79 -1.61 13.13 -0.18
N GLU A 80 -1.65 14.41 0.18
CA GLU A 80 -1.28 15.52 -0.69
C GLU A 80 -0.26 16.40 0.03
N ASP A 81 0.63 17.01 -0.73
CA ASP A 81 1.64 17.91 -0.21
C ASP A 81 1.70 19.20 -1.04
N ASP A 82 2.38 20.22 -0.49
CA ASP A 82 2.62 21.50 -1.17
C ASP A 82 4.04 21.60 -1.74
N GLY A 83 4.75 20.47 -1.82
CA GLY A 83 6.16 20.40 -2.22
C GLY A 83 7.12 20.42 -1.04
N HIS A 84 6.67 20.70 0.17
CA HIS A 84 7.47 20.74 1.39
C HIS A 84 6.83 19.95 2.54
N PHE A 85 5.52 20.07 2.72
CA PHE A 85 4.80 19.46 3.85
C PHE A 85 3.55 18.75 3.35
N THR A 86 3.19 17.65 4.00
CA THR A 86 1.90 16.99 3.80
C THR A 86 0.80 17.93 4.29
N THR A 87 -0.12 18.30 3.41
CA THR A 87 -1.24 19.20 3.72
C THR A 87 -2.50 18.47 4.11
N THR A 88 -2.77 17.33 3.46
CA THR A 88 -3.89 16.43 3.78
C THR A 88 -3.43 14.99 3.67
N SER A 89 -4.02 14.12 4.47
CA SER A 89 -3.83 12.68 4.32
C SER A 89 -4.97 11.93 4.98
N ARG A 90 -5.48 10.92 4.29
CA ARG A 90 -6.53 10.04 4.77
C ARG A 90 -6.09 8.60 4.67
N ILE A 91 -6.57 7.76 5.58
CA ILE A 91 -6.43 6.32 5.44
C ILE A 91 -7.61 5.81 4.61
N VAL A 92 -7.31 5.07 3.57
CA VAL A 92 -8.29 4.56 2.60
C VAL A 92 -8.13 3.06 2.47
N ALA A 93 -9.22 2.37 2.14
CA ALA A 93 -9.22 0.95 1.81
C ALA A 93 -9.63 0.78 0.35
N TYR A 94 -8.89 -0.07 -0.36
CA TYR A 94 -9.21 -0.48 -1.73
C TYR A 94 -9.41 -1.98 -1.77
N THR A 95 -10.53 -2.41 -2.35
CA THR A 95 -10.74 -3.82 -2.64
C THR A 95 -10.24 -4.15 -4.04
N LEU A 96 -9.85 -5.41 -4.26
CA LEU A 96 -9.34 -5.84 -5.57
C LEU A 96 -10.42 -5.82 -6.66
N ASP A 97 -11.69 -5.77 -6.28
CA ASP A 97 -12.81 -5.62 -7.22
C ASP A 97 -13.15 -4.15 -7.55
N GLY A 98 -12.34 -3.20 -7.10
CA GLY A 98 -12.43 -1.80 -7.52
C GLY A 98 -13.22 -0.87 -6.61
N LYS A 99 -13.56 -1.28 -5.40
CA LYS A 99 -14.25 -0.41 -4.43
C LYS A 99 -13.24 0.34 -3.57
N MET A 100 -13.61 1.55 -3.18
CA MET A 100 -12.79 2.39 -2.30
C MET A 100 -13.63 2.91 -1.14
N GLN A 101 -13.05 2.91 0.06
CA GLN A 101 -13.66 3.44 1.26
C GLN A 101 -12.65 4.33 2.00
N VAL A 102 -13.07 5.53 2.39
CA VAL A 102 -12.27 6.42 3.25
C VAL A 102 -12.53 6.02 4.71
N LEU A 103 -11.47 5.75 5.46
CA LEU A 103 -11.57 5.25 6.84
C LEU A 103 -11.39 6.35 7.89
N THR A 104 -10.78 7.47 7.52
CA THR A 104 -10.56 8.61 8.44
C THR A 104 -11.24 9.86 7.90
N ASN A 105 -11.50 10.84 8.78
CA ASN A 105 -12.08 12.11 8.39
C ASN A 105 -10.98 13.17 8.14
N ASP A 106 -11.38 14.36 7.67
CA ASP A 106 -10.46 15.42 7.31
C ASP A 106 -9.99 16.27 8.53
N SER A 107 -10.42 15.92 9.74
CA SER A 107 -10.00 16.63 10.95
C SER A 107 -8.57 16.26 11.39
N MET A 108 -7.97 15.26 10.77
CA MET A 108 -6.62 14.81 11.08
C MET A 108 -5.85 14.54 9.79
N ILE A 109 -4.53 14.59 9.86
CA ILE A 109 -3.64 14.19 8.77
C ILE A 109 -3.11 12.80 9.14
N ALA A 110 -3.81 11.77 8.66
CA ALA A 110 -3.53 10.36 8.99
C ALA A 110 -2.51 9.77 8.02
N ILE A 111 -1.46 9.17 8.56
CA ILE A 111 -0.32 8.67 7.79
C ILE A 111 0.08 7.26 8.24
N GLU A 112 0.82 6.58 7.39
CA GLU A 112 1.51 5.32 7.68
C GLU A 112 0.60 4.26 8.31
N PRO A 113 -0.42 3.79 7.58
CA PRO A 113 -1.30 2.75 8.10
C PRO A 113 -0.59 1.42 8.22
N TYR A 114 -0.96 0.66 9.21
CA TYR A 114 -0.56 -0.73 9.38
C TYR A 114 -1.80 -1.56 9.68
N ALA A 115 -1.94 -2.69 9.03
CA ALA A 115 -3.12 -3.55 9.17
C ALA A 115 -2.73 -4.92 9.72
N ALA A 116 -3.46 -5.39 10.73
CA ALA A 116 -3.30 -6.72 11.29
C ALA A 116 -4.54 -7.13 12.08
N ASN A 117 -4.91 -8.39 11.98
CA ASN A 117 -5.94 -9.02 12.83
C ASN A 117 -7.27 -8.24 12.89
N GLY A 118 -7.74 -7.72 11.76
CA GLY A 118 -9.02 -7.01 11.70
C GLY A 118 -8.98 -5.58 12.19
N ALA A 119 -7.79 -5.03 12.45
CA ALA A 119 -7.61 -3.66 12.88
C ALA A 119 -6.68 -2.91 11.93
N VAL A 120 -6.85 -1.60 11.88
CA VAL A 120 -5.94 -0.69 11.20
C VAL A 120 -5.40 0.30 12.23
N VAL A 121 -4.09 0.40 12.31
CA VAL A 121 -3.38 1.37 13.17
C VAL A 121 -2.74 2.40 12.27
N PHE A 122 -2.80 3.65 12.63
CA PHE A 122 -2.16 4.72 11.88
C PHE A 122 -1.67 5.82 12.82
N SER A 123 -0.73 6.61 12.34
CA SER A 123 -0.23 7.79 13.04
C SER A 123 -0.84 9.06 12.44
N THR A 124 -0.71 10.17 13.16
CA THR A 124 -1.01 11.50 12.62
C THR A 124 0.27 12.33 12.59
N LEU A 125 0.27 13.40 11.79
CA LEU A 125 1.45 14.27 11.68
C LEU A 125 1.81 14.95 13.00
N ASP A 126 0.85 15.15 13.90
CA ASP A 126 1.10 15.75 15.23
C ASP A 126 1.53 14.71 16.28
N GLY A 127 1.73 13.45 15.88
CA GLY A 127 2.32 12.42 16.74
C GLY A 127 1.32 11.56 17.51
N GLU A 128 0.03 11.65 17.23
CA GLU A 128 -0.98 10.79 17.81
C GLU A 128 -1.01 9.44 17.09
N VAL A 129 -1.46 8.40 17.80
CA VAL A 129 -1.66 7.04 17.23
C VAL A 129 -3.09 6.61 17.49
N TYR A 130 -3.73 6.09 16.45
CA TYR A 130 -5.12 5.64 16.49
C TYR A 130 -5.26 4.22 16.01
N MET A 131 -6.29 3.54 16.48
CA MET A 131 -6.66 2.21 16.00
C MET A 131 -8.13 2.21 15.59
N LEU A 132 -8.38 1.65 14.41
CA LEU A 132 -9.73 1.41 13.90
C LEU A 132 -9.99 -0.08 13.84
N ASN A 133 -11.16 -0.49 14.33
CA ASN A 133 -11.68 -1.82 14.07
C ASN A 133 -12.49 -1.77 12.79
N VAL A 134 -12.07 -2.49 11.78
CA VAL A 134 -12.75 -2.56 10.48
C VAL A 134 -13.57 -3.84 10.45
N LYS A 135 -14.85 -3.70 10.18
CA LYS A 135 -15.74 -4.84 10.04
C LYS A 135 -16.00 -5.17 8.59
#